data_4f84f415b3cf985dea638ecd489ee225
#
_entry.id   4f84f415b3cf985dea638ecd489ee225
#
_cell.length_a   1.000
_cell.length_b   1.000
_cell.length_c   1.000
_cell.angle_alpha   90.00
_cell.angle_beta   90.00
_cell.angle_gamma   90.00
#
_symmetry.space_group_name_H-M   'P 1'
#
loop_
_entity.id
_entity.type
_entity.pdbx_description
1 polymer ?
#
loop_
_entity_poly.entity_id
_entity_poly.type
_entity_poly.pdbx_seq_one_letter_code
_entity_poly.pdbx_strand_id
1 'polypeptide(L)'
;MRLGIASSLHHESPEQWAKQLKNLGCKCVVFPLNCNDSKERIDAYVNAARENDLTIAEVGIWNNMLDADPEKRKANIDYNIRQLILADEIGAVCAVNIAGTPHGPRWDGGYRENFSPETFDLTVETIQYILKQANVKNTFFSIESMPWMIPSSPEEYLNL
;
A
#
# COMPACT_ATOMS: atom_id res chain seq x y z
N MET A 1 9.70 4.58 -19.87
CA MET A 1 9.38 3.72 -18.71
C MET A 1 10.29 4.11 -17.55
N ARG A 2 9.76 4.31 -16.34
CA ARG A 2 10.56 4.53 -15.12
C ARG A 2 10.71 3.18 -14.42
N LEU A 3 11.94 2.77 -14.15
CA LEU A 3 12.27 1.52 -13.46
C LEU A 3 12.59 1.81 -12.00
N GLY A 4 12.11 0.97 -11.10
CA GLY A 4 12.36 1.09 -9.67
C GLY A 4 12.42 -0.26 -8.97
N ILE A 5 12.82 -0.25 -7.72
CA ILE A 5 12.88 -1.41 -6.84
C ILE A 5 12.29 -1.09 -5.47
N ALA A 6 11.73 -2.09 -4.81
CA ALA A 6 11.52 -2.07 -3.37
C ALA A 6 12.89 -2.32 -2.71
N SER A 7 13.48 -1.26 -2.14
CA SER A 7 14.84 -1.35 -1.61
C SER A 7 14.83 -1.43 -0.09
N SER A 8 15.51 -2.44 0.43
CA SER A 8 15.88 -2.56 1.84
C SER A 8 17.34 -2.15 2.11
N LEU A 9 17.97 -1.37 1.21
CA LEU A 9 19.32 -0.88 1.40
C LEU A 9 19.43 -0.05 2.66
N HIS A 10 20.41 -0.35 3.48
CA HIS A 10 20.69 0.42 4.69
C HIS A 10 21.10 1.85 4.31
N HIS A 11 20.51 2.83 4.96
CA HIS A 11 20.83 4.24 4.79
C HIS A 11 20.64 5.00 6.12
N GLU A 12 21.41 6.04 6.30
CA GLU A 12 21.42 6.87 7.52
C GLU A 12 20.71 8.19 7.33
N SER A 13 20.45 8.59 6.07
CA SER A 13 19.76 9.83 5.74
C SER A 13 18.90 9.70 4.48
N PRO A 14 17.91 10.59 4.30
CA PRO A 14 17.10 10.66 3.07
C PRO A 14 17.94 10.86 1.81
N GLU A 15 19.00 11.66 1.87
CA GLU A 15 19.89 11.95 0.75
C GLU A 15 20.69 10.69 0.35
N GLN A 16 21.17 9.96 1.35
CA GLN A 16 21.87 8.68 1.11
C GLN A 16 20.93 7.65 0.46
N TRP A 17 19.71 7.51 0.95
CA TRP A 17 18.68 6.67 0.37
C TRP A 17 18.42 6.99 -1.10
N ALA A 18 18.14 8.27 -1.41
CA ALA A 18 17.84 8.69 -2.77
C ALA A 18 19.05 8.52 -3.71
N LYS A 19 20.26 8.85 -3.24
CA LYS A 19 21.49 8.70 -4.01
C LYS A 19 21.82 7.23 -4.31
N GLN A 20 21.61 6.33 -3.36
CA GLN A 20 21.80 4.88 -3.58
C GLN A 20 20.88 4.38 -4.69
N LEU A 21 19.59 4.71 -4.64
CA LEU A 21 18.61 4.31 -5.65
C LEU A 21 18.92 4.90 -7.02
N LYS A 22 19.31 6.17 -7.07
CA LYS A 22 19.75 6.83 -8.31
C LYS A 22 20.99 6.15 -8.92
N ASN A 23 21.97 5.75 -8.10
CA ASN A 23 23.18 5.06 -8.54
C ASN A 23 22.88 3.65 -9.11
N LEU A 24 21.79 3.02 -8.65
CA LEU A 24 21.28 1.76 -9.21
C LEU A 24 20.50 1.95 -10.53
N GLY A 25 20.37 3.21 -11.00
CA GLY A 25 19.62 3.51 -12.21
C GLY A 25 18.11 3.63 -12.01
N CYS A 26 17.64 3.62 -10.77
CA CYS A 26 16.21 3.77 -10.46
C CYS A 26 15.69 5.15 -10.88
N LYS A 27 14.45 5.18 -11.33
CA LYS A 27 13.66 6.38 -11.67
C LYS A 27 12.35 6.44 -10.90
N CYS A 28 12.00 5.38 -10.18
CA CYS A 28 10.90 5.36 -9.23
C CYS A 28 11.27 4.52 -8.01
N VAL A 29 10.56 4.74 -6.92
CA VAL A 29 10.87 4.17 -5.61
C VAL A 29 9.60 3.78 -4.87
N VAL A 30 9.70 2.79 -3.99
CA VAL A 30 8.76 2.56 -2.90
C VAL A 30 9.14 3.50 -1.76
N PHE A 31 8.15 4.21 -1.20
CA PHE A 31 8.38 5.14 -0.10
C PHE A 31 8.77 4.40 1.18
N PRO A 32 9.86 4.75 1.86
CA PRO A 32 10.39 3.96 2.97
C PRO A 32 9.74 4.24 4.33
N LEU A 33 8.86 5.23 4.41
CA LEU A 33 8.19 5.67 5.64
C LEU A 33 6.69 5.39 5.59
N ASN A 34 6.01 5.63 6.70
CA ASN A 34 4.58 5.45 6.82
C ASN A 34 3.91 6.61 7.57
N CYS A 35 2.58 6.59 7.66
CA CYS A 35 1.76 7.65 8.25
C CYS A 35 1.97 7.87 9.77
N ASN A 36 2.77 7.06 10.44
CA ASN A 36 3.12 7.24 11.85
C ASN A 36 4.49 7.96 12.02
N ASP A 37 5.24 8.16 10.93
CA ASP A 37 6.47 8.96 10.96
C ASP A 37 6.15 10.46 11.12
N SER A 38 7.09 11.24 11.64
CA SER A 38 6.87 12.69 11.76
C SER A 38 6.81 13.37 10.39
N LYS A 39 6.05 14.45 10.32
CA LYS A 39 5.92 15.22 9.08
C LYS A 39 7.28 15.70 8.56
N GLU A 40 8.16 16.15 9.44
CA GLU A 40 9.49 16.62 9.09
C GLU A 40 10.31 15.53 8.42
N ARG A 41 10.22 14.29 8.93
CA ARG A 41 10.91 13.14 8.37
C ARG A 41 10.32 12.74 7.02
N ILE A 42 9.00 12.71 6.89
CA ILE A 42 8.31 12.47 5.63
C ILE A 42 8.73 13.50 4.58
N ASP A 43 8.66 14.79 4.90
CA ASP A 43 9.03 15.89 4.01
C ASP A 43 10.50 15.79 3.54
N ALA A 44 11.42 15.37 4.43
CA ALA A 44 12.83 15.19 4.08
C ALA A 44 13.02 14.08 3.02
N TYR A 45 12.33 12.93 3.15
CA TYR A 45 12.40 11.87 2.14
C TYR A 45 11.73 12.26 0.82
N VAL A 46 10.60 12.96 0.87
CA VAL A 46 9.92 13.49 -0.33
C VAL A 46 10.83 14.47 -1.08
N ASN A 47 11.50 15.37 -0.37
CA ASN A 47 12.44 16.32 -0.97
C ASN A 47 13.65 15.60 -1.57
N ALA A 48 14.24 14.63 -0.87
CA ALA A 48 15.34 13.83 -1.38
C ALA A 48 14.97 13.07 -2.66
N ALA A 49 13.76 12.51 -2.74
CA ALA A 49 13.25 11.88 -3.95
C ALA A 49 13.15 12.88 -5.11
N ARG A 50 12.55 14.04 -4.86
CA ARG A 50 12.37 15.12 -5.85
C ARG A 50 13.69 15.64 -6.41
N GLU A 51 14.66 15.93 -5.55
CA GLU A 51 15.99 16.42 -5.92
C GLU A 51 16.79 15.43 -6.76
N ASN A 52 16.46 14.13 -6.65
CA ASN A 52 17.11 13.07 -7.41
C ASN A 52 16.32 12.56 -8.63
N ASP A 53 15.24 13.23 -9.03
CA ASP A 53 14.34 12.82 -10.13
C ASP A 53 13.78 11.41 -9.94
N LEU A 54 13.41 11.07 -8.69
CA LEU A 54 12.79 9.80 -8.33
C LEU A 54 11.28 10.02 -8.13
N THR A 55 10.47 9.29 -8.88
CA THR A 55 9.01 9.25 -8.67
C THR A 55 8.70 8.32 -7.50
N ILE A 56 7.94 8.77 -6.51
CA ILE A 56 7.38 7.88 -5.48
C ILE A 56 6.25 7.10 -6.15
N ALA A 57 6.52 5.85 -6.48
CA ALA A 57 5.55 5.00 -7.17
C ALA A 57 4.55 4.38 -6.21
N GLU A 58 4.99 4.07 -5.00
CA GLU A 58 4.22 3.26 -4.08
C GLU A 58 4.43 3.68 -2.62
N VAL A 59 3.33 3.67 -1.85
CA VAL A 59 3.32 3.64 -0.39
C VAL A 59 2.76 2.28 0.03
N GLY A 60 3.58 1.44 0.67
CA GLY A 60 3.17 0.11 1.13
C GLY A 60 2.27 0.18 2.37
N ILE A 61 1.24 -0.66 2.44
CA ILE A 61 0.32 -0.76 3.59
C ILE A 61 0.57 -2.06 4.36
N TRP A 62 0.41 -3.18 3.69
CA TRP A 62 0.77 -4.54 4.14
C TRP A 62 0.15 -4.93 5.48
N ASN A 63 -1.19 -4.96 5.54
CA ASN A 63 -1.94 -5.45 6.69
C ASN A 63 -3.26 -6.14 6.28
N ASN A 64 -3.90 -6.81 7.25
CA ASN A 64 -5.16 -7.51 7.04
C ASN A 64 -6.36 -6.61 7.28
N MET A 65 -6.88 -5.96 6.23
CA MET A 65 -8.08 -5.13 6.33
C MET A 65 -9.39 -5.94 6.51
N LEU A 66 -9.31 -7.27 6.40
CA LEU A 66 -10.44 -8.20 6.56
C LEU A 66 -10.36 -9.02 7.86
N ASP A 67 -9.47 -8.68 8.80
CA ASP A 67 -9.23 -9.48 10.01
C ASP A 67 -10.54 -9.92 10.70
N ALA A 68 -10.57 -11.17 11.15
CA ALA A 68 -11.74 -11.72 11.85
C ALA A 68 -12.00 -11.03 13.19
N ASP A 69 -10.94 -10.56 13.86
CA ASP A 69 -11.04 -9.75 15.07
C ASP A 69 -11.51 -8.34 14.72
N PRO A 70 -12.69 -7.90 15.19
CA PRO A 70 -13.24 -6.60 14.83
C PRO A 70 -12.35 -5.40 15.22
N GLU A 71 -11.64 -5.48 16.36
CA GLU A 71 -10.78 -4.40 16.82
C GLU A 71 -9.53 -4.29 15.94
N LYS A 72 -8.92 -5.43 15.60
CA LYS A 72 -7.80 -5.45 14.66
C LYS A 72 -8.22 -5.00 13.27
N ARG A 73 -9.35 -5.48 12.77
CA ARG A 73 -9.90 -5.06 11.48
C ARG A 73 -10.10 -3.55 11.43
N LYS A 74 -10.72 -2.97 12.45
CA LYS A 74 -10.91 -1.52 12.56
C LYS A 74 -9.57 -0.78 12.54
N ALA A 75 -8.61 -1.19 13.37
CA ALA A 75 -7.29 -0.57 13.42
C ALA A 75 -6.54 -0.67 12.09
N ASN A 76 -6.65 -1.80 11.40
CA ASN A 76 -6.06 -2.01 10.09
C ASN A 76 -6.73 -1.13 9.02
N ILE A 77 -8.05 -1.02 9.01
CA ILE A 77 -8.79 -0.13 8.10
C ILE A 77 -8.39 1.34 8.35
N ASP A 78 -8.33 1.78 9.60
CA ASP A 78 -7.90 3.14 9.95
C ASP A 78 -6.46 3.41 9.50
N TYR A 79 -5.58 2.41 9.55
CA TYR A 79 -4.23 2.52 9.01
C TYR A 79 -4.21 2.61 7.49
N ASN A 80 -5.02 1.80 6.77
CA ASN A 80 -5.17 1.89 5.31
C ASN A 80 -5.60 3.31 4.88
N ILE A 81 -6.59 3.88 5.57
CA ILE A 81 -7.08 5.23 5.28
C ILE A 81 -5.95 6.25 5.43
N ARG A 82 -5.20 6.22 6.54
CA ARG A 82 -4.09 7.16 6.78
C ARG A 82 -2.94 7.00 5.81
N GLN A 83 -2.61 5.76 5.41
CA GLN A 83 -1.57 5.49 4.41
C GLN A 83 -1.98 5.98 3.02
N LEU A 84 -3.25 5.82 2.66
CA LEU A 84 -3.78 6.31 1.40
C LEU A 84 -3.80 7.85 1.36
N ILE A 85 -4.14 8.52 2.46
CA ILE A 85 -4.04 9.97 2.61
C ILE A 85 -2.58 10.42 2.47
N LEU A 86 -1.65 9.75 3.16
CA LEU A 86 -0.23 10.04 3.03
C LEU A 86 0.23 9.93 1.56
N ALA A 87 -0.18 8.86 0.85
CA ALA A 87 0.19 8.68 -0.55
C ALA A 87 -0.28 9.85 -1.43
N ASP A 88 -1.50 10.34 -1.21
CA ASP A 88 -2.04 11.51 -1.92
C ASP A 88 -1.26 12.80 -1.60
N GLU A 89 -0.99 13.04 -0.31
CA GLU A 89 -0.27 14.23 0.16
C GLU A 89 1.17 14.33 -0.37
N ILE A 90 1.88 13.20 -0.47
CA ILE A 90 3.27 13.17 -0.96
C ILE A 90 3.38 13.02 -2.48
N GLY A 91 2.26 12.88 -3.17
CA GLY A 91 2.22 12.70 -4.62
C GLY A 91 2.71 11.33 -5.09
N ALA A 92 2.50 10.29 -4.30
CA ALA A 92 2.74 8.91 -4.71
C ALA A 92 1.71 8.47 -5.76
N VAL A 93 2.13 7.58 -6.66
CA VAL A 93 1.22 7.06 -7.70
C VAL A 93 0.13 6.20 -7.08
N CYS A 94 0.47 5.33 -6.12
CA CYS A 94 -0.51 4.50 -5.42
C CYS A 94 -0.11 4.19 -3.97
N ALA A 95 -1.10 3.77 -3.18
CA ALA A 95 -0.90 3.00 -1.96
C ALA A 95 -1.29 1.54 -2.25
N VAL A 96 -0.47 0.58 -1.81
CA VAL A 96 -0.62 -0.84 -2.15
C VAL A 96 -0.88 -1.67 -0.90
N ASN A 97 -1.88 -2.54 -0.98
CA ASN A 97 -2.14 -3.60 0.00
C ASN A 97 -2.59 -4.87 -0.72
N ILE A 98 -2.61 -6.00 -0.03
CA ILE A 98 -3.40 -7.18 -0.40
C ILE A 98 -4.74 -7.13 0.34
N ALA A 99 -5.75 -7.86 -0.12
CA ALA A 99 -7.04 -7.87 0.58
C ALA A 99 -6.92 -8.42 2.01
N GLY A 100 -6.07 -9.42 2.22
CA GLY A 100 -6.03 -10.17 3.46
C GLY A 100 -7.12 -11.22 3.52
N THR A 101 -7.42 -11.74 4.72
CA THR A 101 -8.43 -12.78 4.90
C THR A 101 -9.08 -12.71 6.28
N PRO A 102 -10.39 -12.97 6.40
CA PRO A 102 -11.06 -13.18 7.69
C PRO A 102 -10.90 -14.61 8.22
N HIS A 103 -10.15 -15.48 7.52
CA HIS A 103 -10.07 -16.90 7.81
C HIS A 103 -8.68 -17.31 8.32
N GLY A 104 -8.67 -18.31 9.22
CA GLY A 104 -7.44 -18.97 9.69
C GLY A 104 -6.46 -18.08 10.46
N PRO A 105 -5.29 -18.63 10.85
CA PRO A 105 -4.34 -17.93 11.73
C PRO A 105 -3.37 -17.00 11.00
N ARG A 106 -3.23 -17.11 9.68
CA ARG A 106 -2.33 -16.28 8.88
C ARG A 106 -3.12 -15.25 8.09
N TRP A 107 -2.79 -13.98 8.30
CA TRP A 107 -3.45 -12.84 7.66
C TRP A 107 -3.31 -12.81 6.12
N ASP A 108 -2.26 -13.42 5.61
CA ASP A 108 -1.92 -13.57 4.19
C ASP A 108 -2.10 -15.01 3.70
N GLY A 109 -2.80 -15.84 4.45
CA GLY A 109 -2.92 -17.28 4.19
C GLY A 109 -3.88 -17.63 3.07
N GLY A 110 -3.59 -18.75 2.40
CA GLY A 110 -4.49 -19.34 1.41
C GLY A 110 -5.52 -20.23 2.07
N TYR A 111 -6.78 -19.80 2.06
CA TYR A 111 -7.93 -20.55 2.56
C TYR A 111 -8.96 -20.66 1.46
N ARG A 112 -9.65 -21.81 1.37
CA ARG A 112 -10.70 -22.03 0.37
C ARG A 112 -11.80 -20.98 0.47
N GLU A 113 -12.12 -20.57 1.68
CA GLU A 113 -13.15 -19.60 2.00
C GLU A 113 -12.81 -18.17 1.54
N ASN A 114 -11.54 -17.91 1.21
CA ASN A 114 -11.16 -16.62 0.60
C ASN A 114 -11.92 -16.33 -0.70
N PHE A 115 -12.36 -17.38 -1.41
CA PHE A 115 -13.07 -17.28 -2.68
C PHE A 115 -14.59 -17.39 -2.53
N SER A 116 -15.12 -17.30 -1.31
CA SER A 116 -16.56 -17.29 -1.11
C SER A 116 -17.18 -15.94 -1.50
N PRO A 117 -18.46 -15.94 -1.93
CA PRO A 117 -19.18 -14.69 -2.19
C PRO A 117 -19.16 -13.72 -1.00
N GLU A 118 -19.26 -14.24 0.21
CA GLU A 118 -19.27 -13.43 1.44
C GLU A 118 -17.92 -12.72 1.64
N THR A 119 -16.80 -13.40 1.34
CA THR A 119 -15.47 -12.78 1.41
C THR A 119 -15.29 -11.74 0.30
N PHE A 120 -15.82 -11.99 -0.89
CA PHE A 120 -15.83 -11.01 -1.97
C PHE A 120 -16.61 -9.75 -1.56
N ASP A 121 -17.84 -9.89 -1.10
CA ASP A 121 -18.69 -8.78 -0.68
C ASP A 121 -18.02 -7.96 0.46
N LEU A 122 -17.46 -8.65 1.46
CA LEU A 122 -16.71 -8.00 2.55
C LEU A 122 -15.51 -7.22 2.02
N THR A 123 -14.80 -7.74 1.01
CA THR A 123 -13.67 -7.06 0.37
C THR A 123 -14.12 -5.79 -0.33
N VAL A 124 -15.18 -5.87 -1.14
CA VAL A 124 -15.77 -4.72 -1.84
C VAL A 124 -16.21 -3.64 -0.86
N GLU A 125 -17.00 -4.00 0.16
CA GLU A 125 -17.49 -3.07 1.17
C GLU A 125 -16.33 -2.37 1.91
N THR A 126 -15.30 -3.13 2.26
CA THR A 126 -14.13 -2.60 2.97
C THR A 126 -13.35 -1.62 2.09
N ILE A 127 -13.09 -1.95 0.83
CA ILE A 127 -12.40 -1.07 -0.12
C ILE A 127 -13.21 0.22 -0.34
N GLN A 128 -14.51 0.10 -0.58
CA GLN A 128 -15.40 1.26 -0.77
C GLN A 128 -15.41 2.16 0.47
N TYR A 129 -15.42 1.57 1.66
CA TYR A 129 -15.36 2.33 2.90
C TYR A 129 -14.03 3.09 3.02
N ILE A 130 -12.87 2.44 2.78
CA ILE A 130 -11.54 3.06 2.82
C ILE A 130 -11.48 4.23 1.84
N LEU A 131 -11.87 4.03 0.58
CA LEU A 131 -11.85 5.06 -0.46
C LEU A 131 -12.75 6.26 -0.09
N LYS A 132 -13.93 5.99 0.43
CA LYS A 132 -14.87 7.03 0.87
C LYS A 132 -14.30 7.87 2.03
N GLN A 133 -13.67 7.22 3.02
CA GLN A 133 -13.10 7.91 4.17
C GLN A 133 -11.83 8.68 3.82
N ALA A 134 -10.95 8.10 3.03
CA ALA A 134 -9.71 8.74 2.60
C ALA A 134 -9.97 9.93 1.64
N ASN A 135 -10.98 9.83 0.78
CA ASN A 135 -11.40 10.88 -0.16
C ASN A 135 -10.25 11.50 -0.97
N VAL A 136 -9.26 10.69 -1.35
CA VAL A 136 -8.08 11.09 -2.12
C VAL A 136 -8.41 11.50 -3.54
N LYS A 137 -7.53 12.28 -4.20
CA LYS A 137 -7.78 12.86 -5.53
C LYS A 137 -6.72 12.49 -6.58
N ASN A 138 -5.48 12.26 -6.15
CA ASN A 138 -4.34 12.18 -7.05
C ASN A 138 -3.59 10.84 -6.96
N THR A 139 -4.01 9.95 -6.09
CA THR A 139 -3.41 8.63 -5.89
C THR A 139 -4.44 7.51 -6.06
N PHE A 140 -3.97 6.30 -6.22
CA PHE A 140 -4.81 5.11 -6.34
C PHE A 140 -4.64 4.21 -5.12
N PHE A 141 -5.71 3.54 -4.70
CA PHE A 141 -5.63 2.40 -3.82
C PHE A 141 -5.51 1.15 -4.67
N SER A 142 -4.35 0.50 -4.65
CA SER A 142 -4.06 -0.69 -5.43
C SER A 142 -4.13 -1.94 -4.55
N ILE A 143 -4.84 -2.95 -5.02
CA ILE A 143 -4.86 -4.27 -4.38
C ILE A 143 -3.97 -5.20 -5.20
N GLU A 144 -2.93 -5.73 -4.57
CA GLU A 144 -2.03 -6.70 -5.20
C GLU A 144 -2.71 -8.06 -5.32
N SER A 145 -2.63 -8.66 -6.51
CA SER A 145 -3.16 -10.00 -6.76
C SER A 145 -2.34 -11.07 -6.06
N MET A 146 -3.03 -11.93 -5.34
CA MET A 146 -2.45 -13.13 -4.77
C MET A 146 -3.19 -14.37 -5.29
N PRO A 147 -2.50 -15.45 -5.74
CA PRO A 147 -3.17 -16.61 -6.31
C PRO A 147 -4.04 -17.40 -5.32
N TRP A 148 -4.05 -17.01 -4.06
CA TRP A 148 -4.79 -17.69 -2.98
C TRP A 148 -5.78 -16.79 -2.22
N MET A 149 -6.05 -15.59 -2.73
CA MET A 149 -7.08 -14.69 -2.19
C MET A 149 -7.63 -13.77 -3.29
N ILE A 150 -8.78 -13.15 -3.05
CA ILE A 150 -9.40 -12.19 -3.96
C ILE A 150 -8.63 -10.86 -3.92
N PRO A 151 -8.36 -10.24 -5.11
CA PRO A 151 -8.56 -10.77 -6.45
C PRO A 151 -7.40 -11.67 -6.88
N SER A 152 -7.69 -12.82 -7.52
CA SER A 152 -6.70 -13.78 -8.02
C SER A 152 -6.64 -13.87 -9.54
N SER A 153 -7.59 -13.27 -10.22
CA SER A 153 -7.73 -13.29 -11.68
C SER A 153 -8.14 -11.94 -12.26
N PRO A 154 -7.89 -11.70 -13.57
CA PRO A 154 -8.36 -10.49 -14.23
C PRO A 154 -9.88 -10.30 -14.15
N GLU A 155 -10.65 -11.38 -14.19
CA GLU A 155 -12.11 -11.35 -14.10
C GLU A 155 -12.57 -10.88 -12.72
N GLU A 156 -11.88 -11.31 -11.66
CA GLU A 156 -12.18 -10.85 -10.30
C GLU A 156 -11.85 -9.37 -10.12
N TYR A 157 -10.79 -8.85 -10.75
CA TYR A 157 -10.51 -7.42 -10.76
C TYR A 157 -11.58 -6.58 -11.46
N LEU A 158 -12.20 -7.12 -12.51
CA LEU A 158 -13.27 -6.42 -13.22
C LEU A 158 -14.58 -6.41 -12.43
N ASN A 159 -14.73 -7.33 -11.48
CA ASN A 159 -15.90 -7.43 -10.62
C ASN A 159 -15.72 -6.69 -9.27
N LEU A 160 -14.49 -6.39 -8.88
CA LEU A 160 -14.14 -5.66 -7.68
C LEU A 160 -14.35 -4.15 -7.86
#